data_5f596e4706a4467c50ccd35a72817fb2
#
_entry.id   5f596e4706a4467c50ccd35a72817fb2
#
_cell.length_a   1.000
_cell.length_b   1.000
_cell.length_c   1.000
_cell.angle_alpha   90.00
_cell.angle_beta   90.00
_cell.angle_gamma   90.00
#
_symmetry.space_group_name_H-M   'P 1'
#
loop_
_entity.id
_entity.type
_entity.pdbx_description
1 polymer ?
#
loop_
_entity_poly.entity_id
_entity_poly.type
_entity_poly.pdbx_seq_one_letter_code
_entity_poly.pdbx_strand_id
1 'polypeptide(L)'
;SSAASDVYKRQVYGLCSVITNNQPMGGYKQSYLTVASGTLGPIPFLAIFALIVGIFFWFLYNKTRHGKYMYAIGGNEAAAEVAGVNVYATKIRIYILASCMFGLAGCLLAAKSGGASVNTAMGYELDAIAASTIGGVSTTGGVGTVPGILVGVLVFELMKVALQFMNVNSSYTYIVQGLVIIVAVAVSYTHLTLP
;
A
#
# COMPACT_ATOMS: atom_id res chain seq x y z
N SER A 1 13.34 4.34 -13.52
CA SER A 1 13.02 3.48 -12.36
C SER A 1 11.68 2.75 -12.52
N SER A 2 10.65 3.34 -13.10
CA SER A 2 9.35 2.70 -13.34
C SER A 2 9.46 1.49 -14.28
N ALA A 3 10.19 1.61 -15.38
CA ALA A 3 10.38 0.52 -16.33
C ALA A 3 11.05 -0.71 -15.68
N ALA A 4 12.03 -0.52 -14.80
CA ALA A 4 12.66 -1.63 -14.08
C ALA A 4 11.67 -2.33 -13.13
N SER A 5 10.82 -1.57 -12.44
CA SER A 5 9.77 -2.12 -11.57
C SER A 5 8.78 -2.99 -12.36
N ASP A 6 8.36 -2.54 -13.53
CA ASP A 6 7.44 -3.29 -14.40
C ASP A 6 8.07 -4.58 -14.93
N VAL A 7 9.38 -4.57 -15.24
CA VAL A 7 10.12 -5.77 -15.65
C VAL A 7 10.12 -6.82 -14.53
N TYR A 8 10.50 -6.45 -13.31
CA TYR A 8 10.50 -7.37 -12.16
C TYR A 8 9.10 -7.90 -11.84
N LYS A 9 8.09 -7.06 -11.90
CA LYS A 9 6.69 -7.47 -11.69
C LYS A 9 6.29 -8.54 -12.71
N ARG A 10 6.61 -8.36 -13.99
CA ARG A 10 6.34 -9.34 -15.05
C ARG A 10 7.12 -10.63 -14.89
N GLN A 11 8.38 -10.55 -14.44
CA GLN A 11 9.19 -11.73 -14.15
C GLN A 11 8.59 -12.58 -13.03
N VAL A 12 8.24 -11.95 -11.90
CA VAL A 12 7.61 -12.64 -10.76
C VAL A 12 6.25 -13.22 -11.17
N TYR A 13 5.44 -12.45 -11.91
CA TYR A 13 4.17 -12.93 -12.46
C TYR A 13 4.36 -14.18 -13.34
N GLY A 14 5.31 -14.15 -14.28
CA GLY A 14 5.60 -15.27 -15.16
C GLY A 14 6.07 -16.50 -14.38
N LEU A 15 6.93 -16.31 -13.38
CA LEU A 15 7.44 -17.38 -12.52
C LEU A 15 6.32 -18.04 -11.70
N CYS A 16 5.45 -17.23 -11.09
CA CYS A 16 4.28 -17.73 -10.39
C CYS A 16 3.32 -18.48 -11.32
N SER A 17 3.10 -17.95 -12.54
CA SER A 17 2.24 -18.55 -13.55
C SER A 17 2.74 -19.94 -13.98
N VAL A 18 4.05 -20.09 -14.16
CA VAL A 18 4.68 -21.38 -14.50
C VAL A 18 4.55 -22.38 -13.35
N ILE A 19 4.86 -21.95 -12.12
CA ILE A 19 4.81 -22.83 -10.94
C ILE A 19 3.39 -23.32 -10.65
N THR A 20 2.39 -22.46 -10.83
CA THR A 20 1.00 -22.78 -10.54
C THR A 20 0.24 -23.35 -11.75
N ASN A 21 0.88 -23.47 -12.92
CA ASN A 21 0.21 -23.75 -14.20
C ASN A 21 -1.00 -22.83 -14.44
N ASN A 22 -0.90 -21.58 -13.98
CA ASN A 22 -1.96 -20.57 -14.07
C ASN A 22 -3.28 -20.98 -13.39
N GLN A 23 -3.25 -21.99 -12.51
CA GLN A 23 -4.41 -22.46 -11.77
C GLN A 23 -4.51 -21.75 -10.42
N PRO A 24 -5.72 -21.36 -10.00
CA PRO A 24 -5.91 -20.79 -8.67
C PRO A 24 -5.64 -21.86 -7.59
N MET A 25 -4.89 -21.45 -6.58
CA MET A 25 -4.58 -22.28 -5.42
C MET A 25 -5.58 -21.98 -4.31
N GLY A 26 -6.25 -23.02 -3.79
CA GLY A 26 -7.23 -22.92 -2.70
C GLY A 26 -7.08 -24.09 -1.74
N GLY A 27 -8.13 -24.34 -0.94
CA GLY A 27 -8.15 -25.47 0.00
C GLY A 27 -7.31 -25.23 1.26
N TYR A 28 -7.17 -23.98 1.69
CA TYR A 28 -6.45 -23.63 2.91
C TYR A 28 -7.14 -24.17 4.16
N LYS A 29 -6.35 -24.47 5.20
CA LYS A 29 -6.87 -24.88 6.50
C LYS A 29 -7.84 -23.83 7.06
N GLN A 30 -8.94 -24.28 7.65
CA GLN A 30 -9.95 -23.41 8.27
C GLN A 30 -9.32 -22.43 9.29
N SER A 31 -8.34 -22.88 10.06
CA SER A 31 -7.62 -22.02 11.02
C SER A 31 -6.92 -20.82 10.38
N TYR A 32 -6.46 -20.96 9.13
CA TYR A 32 -5.85 -19.85 8.39
C TYR A 32 -6.91 -18.89 7.86
N LEU A 33 -8.01 -19.43 7.35
CA LEU A 33 -9.14 -18.61 6.85
C LEU A 33 -9.77 -17.79 8.00
N THR A 34 -9.83 -18.35 9.19
CA THR A 34 -10.38 -17.67 10.38
C THR A 34 -9.57 -16.42 10.77
N VAL A 35 -8.27 -16.36 10.47
CA VAL A 35 -7.44 -15.15 10.69
C VAL A 35 -7.98 -13.94 9.92
N ALA A 36 -8.51 -14.16 8.73
CA ALA A 36 -9.03 -13.07 7.90
C ALA A 36 -10.56 -12.91 7.98
N SER A 37 -11.30 -14.00 8.19
CA SER A 37 -12.76 -13.99 8.27
C SER A 37 -13.30 -13.88 9.69
N GLY A 38 -12.45 -14.06 10.70
CA GLY A 38 -12.86 -13.98 12.10
C GLY A 38 -13.21 -12.58 12.55
N THR A 39 -14.08 -12.49 13.56
CA THR A 39 -14.50 -11.24 14.17
C THR A 39 -14.37 -11.31 15.69
N LEU A 40 -14.00 -10.18 16.30
CA LEU A 40 -14.04 -10.00 17.75
C LEU A 40 -15.25 -9.09 18.06
N GLY A 41 -16.41 -9.70 18.30
CA GLY A 41 -17.67 -8.96 18.38
C GLY A 41 -18.00 -8.31 17.02
N PRO A 42 -18.24 -7.00 16.96
CA PRO A 42 -18.54 -6.30 15.70
C PRO A 42 -17.31 -6.00 14.84
N ILE A 43 -16.08 -6.22 15.37
CA ILE A 43 -14.84 -5.77 14.71
C ILE A 43 -14.17 -6.96 14.00
N PRO A 44 -13.92 -6.89 12.67
CA PRO A 44 -13.16 -7.91 11.94
C PRO A 44 -11.70 -7.97 12.41
N PHE A 45 -11.09 -9.15 12.46
CA PHE A 45 -9.68 -9.31 12.83
C PHE A 45 -8.75 -8.51 11.91
N LEU A 46 -9.07 -8.39 10.62
CA LEU A 46 -8.29 -7.58 9.68
C LEU A 46 -8.23 -6.10 10.07
N ALA A 47 -9.32 -5.55 10.64
CA ALA A 47 -9.33 -4.15 11.10
C ALA A 47 -8.43 -3.98 12.33
N ILE A 48 -8.46 -4.93 13.26
CA ILE A 48 -7.58 -4.94 14.44
C ILE A 48 -6.12 -5.03 13.98
N PHE A 49 -5.84 -5.89 13.02
CA PHE A 49 -4.51 -6.07 12.46
C PHE A 49 -4.00 -4.79 11.78
N ALA A 50 -4.84 -4.14 10.97
CA ALA A 50 -4.53 -2.86 10.33
C ALA A 50 -4.22 -1.77 11.37
N LEU A 51 -4.96 -1.74 12.48
CA LEU A 51 -4.76 -0.81 13.57
C LEU A 51 -3.41 -1.04 14.28
N ILE A 52 -3.06 -2.30 14.57
CA ILE A 52 -1.77 -2.66 15.19
C ILE A 52 -0.61 -2.25 14.27
N VAL A 53 -0.69 -2.56 12.98
CA VAL A 53 0.31 -2.18 11.99
C VAL A 53 0.39 -0.64 11.87
N GLY A 54 -0.74 0.05 11.85
CA GLY A 54 -0.80 1.51 11.85
C GLY A 54 -0.11 2.14 13.06
N ILE A 55 -0.37 1.64 14.27
CA ILE A 55 0.30 2.09 15.50
C ILE A 55 1.80 1.82 15.46
N PHE A 56 2.21 0.64 14.97
CA PHE A 56 3.61 0.28 14.81
C PHE A 56 4.34 1.25 13.87
N PHE A 57 3.79 1.53 12.69
CA PHE A 57 4.40 2.47 11.75
C PHE A 57 4.33 3.92 12.23
N TRP A 58 3.25 4.32 12.91
CA TRP A 58 3.19 5.62 13.54
C TRP A 58 4.32 5.82 14.55
N PHE A 59 4.57 4.82 15.42
CA PHE A 59 5.67 4.86 16.34
C PHE A 59 7.03 4.88 15.63
N LEU A 60 7.21 4.01 14.63
CA LEU A 60 8.44 3.90 13.86
C LEU A 60 8.79 5.23 13.18
N TYR A 61 7.84 5.88 12.54
CA TYR A 61 8.09 7.10 11.77
C TYR A 61 8.21 8.33 12.65
N ASN A 62 7.43 8.45 13.71
CA ASN A 62 7.43 9.66 14.55
C ASN A 62 8.43 9.61 15.71
N LYS A 63 8.73 8.42 16.25
CA LYS A 63 9.49 8.28 17.50
C LYS A 63 10.90 7.71 17.31
N THR A 64 11.28 7.21 16.13
CA THR A 64 12.60 6.63 15.89
C THR A 64 13.49 7.50 15.02
N ARG A 65 14.82 7.30 15.16
CA ARG A 65 15.81 7.93 14.27
C ARG A 65 15.64 7.49 12.83
N HIS A 66 15.21 6.25 12.63
CA HIS A 66 14.96 5.69 11.30
C HIS A 66 13.88 6.49 10.55
N GLY A 67 12.76 6.80 11.20
CA GLY A 67 11.70 7.63 10.63
C GLY A 67 12.19 9.02 10.25
N LYS A 68 12.96 9.68 11.12
CA LYS A 68 13.55 11.00 10.83
C LYS A 68 14.46 10.95 9.59
N TYR A 69 15.28 9.90 9.46
CA TYR A 69 16.16 9.72 8.29
C TYR A 69 15.37 9.47 7.01
N MET A 70 14.25 8.73 7.07
CA MET A 70 13.38 8.52 5.92
C MET A 70 12.80 9.85 5.40
N TYR A 71 12.28 10.69 6.28
CA TYR A 71 11.76 12.01 5.90
C TYR A 71 12.87 12.93 5.37
N ALA A 72 14.04 12.93 5.97
CA ALA A 72 15.18 13.72 5.52
C ALA A 72 15.64 13.33 4.12
N ILE A 73 15.79 12.02 3.86
CA ILE A 73 16.18 11.50 2.53
C ILE A 73 15.10 11.80 1.50
N GLY A 74 13.82 11.64 1.86
CA GLY A 74 12.71 11.94 0.97
C GLY A 74 12.58 13.43 0.62
N GLY A 75 12.98 14.33 1.54
CA GLY A 75 12.98 15.77 1.30
C GLY A 75 14.18 16.24 0.47
N ASN A 76 15.38 15.84 0.83
CA ASN A 76 16.60 16.14 0.08
C ASN A 76 17.69 15.12 0.43
N GLU A 77 17.95 14.22 -0.50
CA GLU A 77 18.92 13.14 -0.32
C GLU A 77 20.36 13.67 -0.13
N ALA A 78 20.78 14.67 -0.92
CA ALA A 78 22.11 15.23 -0.84
C ALA A 78 22.32 15.97 0.50
N ALA A 79 21.34 16.73 0.96
CA ALA A 79 21.39 17.40 2.26
C ALA A 79 21.43 16.38 3.43
N ALA A 80 20.69 15.29 3.33
CA ALA A 80 20.71 14.24 4.33
C ALA A 80 22.06 13.55 4.41
N GLU A 81 22.73 13.29 3.28
CA GLU A 81 24.05 12.71 3.20
C GLU A 81 25.11 13.63 3.84
N VAL A 82 25.09 14.92 3.52
CA VAL A 82 25.98 15.93 4.15
C VAL A 82 25.74 16.03 5.65
N ALA A 83 24.51 15.82 6.11
CA ALA A 83 24.18 15.78 7.54
C ALA A 83 24.60 14.45 8.24
N GLY A 84 25.31 13.56 7.54
CA GLY A 84 25.86 12.32 8.10
C GLY A 84 24.86 11.15 8.15
N VAL A 85 23.73 11.24 7.43
CA VAL A 85 22.79 10.12 7.30
C VAL A 85 23.33 9.10 6.32
N ASN A 86 23.45 7.86 6.74
CA ASN A 86 23.79 6.76 5.82
C ASN A 86 22.58 6.45 4.94
N VAL A 87 22.54 7.08 3.75
CA VAL A 87 21.43 6.99 2.78
C VAL A 87 21.24 5.55 2.31
N TYR A 88 22.34 4.86 1.96
CA TYR A 88 22.27 3.49 1.43
C TYR A 88 21.65 2.52 2.44
N ALA A 89 22.18 2.50 3.68
CA ALA A 89 21.66 1.63 4.72
C ALA A 89 20.20 1.95 5.08
N THR A 90 19.83 3.23 5.07
CA THR A 90 18.45 3.64 5.34
C THR A 90 17.51 3.20 4.24
N LYS A 91 17.86 3.36 2.97
CA LYS A 91 17.08 2.88 1.82
C LYS A 91 16.88 1.37 1.89
N ILE A 92 17.93 0.59 2.16
CA ILE A 92 17.80 -0.88 2.30
C ILE A 92 16.78 -1.24 3.38
N ARG A 93 16.84 -0.61 4.55
CA ARG A 93 15.88 -0.86 5.65
C ARG A 93 14.44 -0.53 5.24
N ILE A 94 14.24 0.56 4.49
CA ILE A 94 12.92 0.94 3.96
C ILE A 94 12.39 -0.16 3.05
N TYR A 95 13.20 -0.64 2.10
CA TYR A 95 12.78 -1.68 1.17
C TYR A 95 12.53 -3.03 1.87
N ILE A 96 13.31 -3.39 2.88
CA ILE A 96 13.07 -4.60 3.68
C ILE A 96 11.73 -4.50 4.40
N LEU A 97 11.46 -3.37 5.08
CA LEU A 97 10.18 -3.16 5.77
C LEU A 97 9.00 -3.20 4.80
N ALA A 98 9.12 -2.53 3.65
CA ALA A 98 8.08 -2.55 2.63
C ALA A 98 7.82 -3.96 2.10
N SER A 99 8.88 -4.73 1.79
CA SER A 99 8.75 -6.10 1.31
C SER A 99 8.10 -7.03 2.34
N CYS A 100 8.42 -6.88 3.62
CA CYS A 100 7.75 -7.62 4.71
C CYS A 100 6.26 -7.30 4.76
N MET A 101 5.88 -6.02 4.59
CA MET A 101 4.48 -5.63 4.59
C MET A 101 3.73 -6.14 3.36
N PHE A 102 4.35 -6.15 2.18
CA PHE A 102 3.76 -6.73 0.98
C PHE A 102 3.51 -8.23 1.12
N GLY A 103 4.48 -8.97 1.68
CA GLY A 103 4.31 -10.39 1.95
C GLY A 103 3.16 -10.66 2.93
N LEU A 104 3.09 -9.87 3.99
CA LEU A 104 2.04 -9.96 5.00
C LEU A 104 0.65 -9.62 4.42
N ALA A 105 0.56 -8.56 3.62
CA ALA A 105 -0.68 -8.19 2.93
C ALA A 105 -1.13 -9.29 1.96
N GLY A 106 -0.21 -9.90 1.22
CA GLY A 106 -0.48 -11.03 0.34
C GLY A 106 -1.04 -12.25 1.09
N CYS A 107 -0.45 -12.61 2.23
CA CYS A 107 -0.96 -13.67 3.08
C CYS A 107 -2.36 -13.37 3.61
N LEU A 108 -2.62 -12.15 4.09
CA LEU A 108 -3.94 -11.76 4.59
C LEU A 108 -4.99 -11.73 3.47
N LEU A 109 -4.60 -11.30 2.28
CA LEU A 109 -5.48 -11.30 1.10
C LEU A 109 -5.84 -12.72 0.67
N ALA A 110 -4.87 -13.64 0.64
CA ALA A 110 -5.12 -15.05 0.34
C ALA A 110 -6.05 -15.70 1.38
N ALA A 111 -5.88 -15.38 2.66
CA ALA A 111 -6.77 -15.85 3.73
C ALA A 111 -8.19 -15.29 3.58
N LYS A 112 -8.33 -14.01 3.22
CA LYS A 112 -9.63 -13.36 2.99
C LYS A 112 -10.38 -13.92 1.78
N SER A 113 -9.66 -14.19 0.70
CA SER A 113 -10.24 -14.69 -0.56
C SER A 113 -10.50 -16.22 -0.53
N GLY A 114 -9.97 -16.95 0.47
CA GLY A 114 -10.04 -18.40 0.51
C GLY A 114 -9.20 -19.09 -0.56
N GLY A 115 -8.44 -18.34 -1.34
CA GLY A 115 -7.58 -18.80 -2.41
C GLY A 115 -6.69 -17.69 -2.94
N ALA A 116 -5.72 -18.05 -3.77
CA ALA A 116 -4.86 -17.12 -4.46
C ALA A 116 -4.69 -17.52 -5.91
N SER A 117 -4.72 -16.56 -6.80
CA SER A 117 -4.35 -16.72 -8.21
C SER A 117 -3.33 -15.67 -8.58
N VAL A 118 -2.67 -15.85 -9.70
CA VAL A 118 -1.66 -14.89 -10.20
C VAL A 118 -2.25 -13.49 -10.39
N ASN A 119 -3.56 -13.40 -10.64
CA ASN A 119 -4.28 -12.15 -10.89
C ASN A 119 -4.97 -11.53 -9.66
N THR A 120 -4.93 -12.20 -8.50
CA THR A 120 -5.76 -11.81 -7.34
C THR A 120 -5.50 -10.39 -6.83
N ALA A 121 -4.28 -9.88 -6.94
CA ALA A 121 -3.90 -8.54 -6.45
C ALA A 121 -3.64 -7.53 -7.58
N MET A 122 -4.07 -7.82 -8.81
CA MET A 122 -3.82 -6.95 -9.95
C MET A 122 -4.55 -5.61 -9.77
N GLY A 123 -3.82 -4.50 -9.86
CA GLY A 123 -4.36 -3.15 -9.69
C GLY A 123 -4.32 -2.61 -8.26
N TYR A 124 -4.07 -3.42 -7.25
CA TYR A 124 -4.00 -2.97 -5.85
C TYR A 124 -2.87 -1.97 -5.59
N GLU A 125 -1.82 -1.99 -6.40
CA GLU A 125 -0.76 -0.98 -6.36
C GLU A 125 -1.30 0.42 -6.68
N LEU A 126 -2.21 0.55 -7.65
CA LEU A 126 -2.82 1.84 -8.00
C LEU A 126 -3.76 2.31 -6.90
N ASP A 127 -4.55 1.41 -6.33
CA ASP A 127 -5.41 1.70 -5.18
C ASP A 127 -4.61 2.19 -3.98
N ALA A 128 -3.47 1.56 -3.68
CA ALA A 128 -2.60 1.95 -2.58
C ALA A 128 -1.96 3.32 -2.81
N ILE A 129 -1.54 3.63 -4.04
CA ILE A 129 -1.01 4.95 -4.42
C ILE A 129 -2.12 6.00 -4.27
N ALA A 130 -3.31 5.75 -4.80
CA ALA A 130 -4.45 6.66 -4.68
C ALA A 130 -4.79 6.97 -3.23
N ALA A 131 -4.97 5.93 -2.42
CA ALA A 131 -5.32 6.05 -1.01
C ALA A 131 -4.25 6.82 -0.22
N SER A 132 -2.96 6.54 -0.46
CA SER A 132 -1.86 7.25 0.22
C SER A 132 -1.76 8.72 -0.20
N THR A 133 -1.98 9.03 -1.48
CA THR A 133 -1.96 10.41 -1.99
C THR A 133 -3.14 11.22 -1.45
N ILE A 134 -4.35 10.64 -1.39
CA ILE A 134 -5.52 11.23 -0.72
C ILE A 134 -5.20 11.48 0.76
N GLY A 135 -4.46 10.57 1.39
CA GLY A 135 -3.99 10.69 2.77
C GLY A 135 -2.89 11.73 2.99
N GLY A 136 -2.51 12.49 1.96
CA GLY A 136 -1.52 13.58 2.04
C GLY A 136 -0.07 13.12 1.98
N VAL A 137 0.20 11.93 1.42
CA VAL A 137 1.58 11.49 1.14
C VAL A 137 2.05 12.11 -0.17
N SER A 138 3.19 12.80 -0.12
CA SER A 138 3.80 13.39 -1.30
C SER A 138 4.41 12.33 -2.22
N THR A 139 4.11 12.42 -3.50
CA THR A 139 4.71 11.59 -4.55
C THR A 139 6.18 11.92 -4.81
N THR A 140 6.62 13.13 -4.43
CA THR A 140 8.03 13.56 -4.53
C THR A 140 8.85 13.14 -3.30
N GLY A 141 8.20 12.72 -2.22
CA GLY A 141 8.85 12.25 -0.99
C GLY A 141 8.91 13.30 0.12
N GLY A 142 9.40 12.90 1.27
CA GLY A 142 9.68 13.77 2.42
C GLY A 142 8.46 14.23 3.24
N VAL A 143 7.25 14.04 2.75
CA VAL A 143 6.00 14.48 3.39
C VAL A 143 4.99 13.34 3.43
N GLY A 144 4.35 13.16 4.56
CA GLY A 144 3.28 12.18 4.77
C GLY A 144 3.12 11.84 6.25
N THR A 145 1.95 11.36 6.62
CA THR A 145 1.67 10.94 7.99
C THR A 145 0.88 9.63 8.01
N VAL A 146 1.16 8.77 8.97
CA VAL A 146 0.46 7.48 9.10
C VAL A 146 -1.05 7.66 9.35
N PRO A 147 -1.50 8.57 10.24
CA PRO A 147 -2.93 8.85 10.38
C PRO A 147 -3.56 9.34 9.09
N GLY A 148 -2.86 10.18 8.32
CA GLY A 148 -3.32 10.64 7.01
C GLY A 148 -3.56 9.47 6.05
N ILE A 149 -2.62 8.53 5.96
CA ILE A 149 -2.77 7.32 5.12
C ILE A 149 -3.99 6.50 5.56
N LEU A 150 -4.20 6.30 6.86
CA LEU A 150 -5.36 5.54 7.36
C LEU A 150 -6.69 6.20 6.97
N VAL A 151 -6.77 7.52 7.09
CA VAL A 151 -7.94 8.28 6.63
C VAL A 151 -8.09 8.21 5.12
N GLY A 152 -7.00 8.34 4.36
CA GLY A 152 -7.02 8.23 2.91
C GLY A 152 -7.52 6.87 2.42
N VAL A 153 -7.07 5.78 3.05
CA VAL A 153 -7.57 4.42 2.76
C VAL A 153 -9.07 4.31 3.07
N LEU A 154 -9.51 4.84 4.21
CA LEU A 154 -10.94 4.85 4.58
C LEU A 154 -11.79 5.59 3.55
N VAL A 155 -11.39 6.80 3.16
CA VAL A 155 -12.10 7.61 2.17
C VAL A 155 -12.15 6.89 0.81
N PHE A 156 -11.02 6.32 0.38
CA PHE A 156 -10.94 5.62 -0.91
C PHE A 156 -11.80 4.35 -0.94
N GLU A 157 -11.80 3.54 0.13
CA GLU A 157 -12.63 2.35 0.21
C GLU A 157 -14.12 2.70 0.35
N LEU A 158 -14.49 3.74 1.10
CA LEU A 158 -15.87 4.21 1.16
C LEU A 158 -16.38 4.68 -0.21
N MET A 159 -15.55 5.35 -0.99
CA MET A 159 -15.88 5.73 -2.37
C MET A 159 -16.15 4.48 -3.24
N LYS A 160 -15.31 3.46 -3.16
CA LYS A 160 -15.50 2.20 -3.91
C LYS A 160 -16.80 1.50 -3.52
N VAL A 161 -17.07 1.41 -2.22
CA VAL A 161 -18.30 0.81 -1.69
C VAL A 161 -19.53 1.61 -2.14
N ALA A 162 -19.48 2.94 -2.11
CA ALA A 162 -20.57 3.80 -2.58
C ALA A 162 -20.89 3.54 -4.07
N LEU A 163 -19.85 3.46 -4.91
CA LEU A 163 -20.04 3.14 -6.34
C LEU A 163 -20.67 1.75 -6.55
N GLN A 164 -20.30 0.77 -5.74
CA GLN A 164 -20.91 -0.57 -5.77
C GLN A 164 -22.40 -0.53 -5.38
N PHE A 165 -22.77 0.22 -4.35
CA PHE A 165 -24.16 0.38 -3.96
C PHE A 165 -25.02 1.09 -5.02
N MET A 166 -24.42 1.96 -5.82
CA MET A 166 -25.07 2.62 -6.96
C MET A 166 -25.19 1.71 -8.17
N ASN A 167 -24.82 0.43 -8.09
CA ASN A 167 -24.78 -0.53 -9.20
C ASN A 167 -23.97 -0.04 -10.42
N VAL A 168 -22.94 0.78 -10.19
CA VAL A 168 -22.04 1.24 -11.25
C VAL A 168 -21.17 0.06 -11.69
N ASN A 169 -21.12 -0.19 -13.00
CA ASN A 169 -20.30 -1.26 -13.55
C ASN A 169 -18.83 -1.06 -13.15
N SER A 170 -18.14 -2.16 -12.81
CA SER A 170 -16.74 -2.15 -12.38
C SER A 170 -15.80 -1.39 -13.34
N SER A 171 -16.13 -1.38 -14.65
CA SER A 171 -15.36 -0.63 -15.64
C SER A 171 -15.38 0.89 -15.38
N TYR A 172 -16.51 1.44 -14.97
CA TYR A 172 -16.60 2.86 -14.61
C TYR A 172 -15.89 3.15 -13.28
N THR A 173 -15.86 2.19 -12.37
CA THR A 173 -15.12 2.31 -11.11
C THR A 173 -13.63 2.56 -11.38
N TYR A 174 -13.02 1.85 -12.33
CA TYR A 174 -11.62 2.09 -12.72
C TYR A 174 -11.41 3.48 -13.32
N ILE A 175 -12.36 4.01 -14.10
CA ILE A 175 -12.28 5.37 -14.65
C ILE A 175 -12.30 6.40 -13.51
N VAL A 176 -13.22 6.25 -12.55
CA VAL A 176 -13.31 7.14 -11.39
C VAL A 176 -12.04 7.07 -10.54
N GLN A 177 -11.52 5.87 -10.29
CA GLN A 177 -10.24 5.68 -9.58
C GLN A 177 -9.09 6.41 -10.28
N GLY A 178 -8.96 6.24 -11.59
CA GLY A 178 -7.94 6.93 -12.38
C GLY A 178 -8.06 8.46 -12.30
N LEU A 179 -9.26 8.99 -12.37
CA LEU A 179 -9.52 10.42 -12.26
C LEU A 179 -9.18 10.94 -10.86
N VAL A 180 -9.54 10.20 -9.81
CA VAL A 180 -9.19 10.54 -8.42
C VAL A 180 -7.68 10.58 -8.23
N ILE A 181 -6.94 9.62 -8.79
CA ILE A 181 -5.47 9.62 -8.74
C ILE A 181 -4.90 10.87 -9.41
N ILE A 182 -5.38 11.22 -10.60
CA ILE A 182 -4.90 12.40 -11.34
C ILE A 182 -5.15 13.67 -10.52
N VAL A 183 -6.34 13.84 -9.96
CA VAL A 183 -6.69 15.01 -9.13
C VAL A 183 -5.84 15.05 -7.87
N ALA A 184 -5.69 13.93 -7.17
CA ALA A 184 -4.90 13.85 -5.93
C ALA A 184 -3.42 14.19 -6.18
N VAL A 185 -2.85 13.68 -7.27
CA VAL A 185 -1.47 13.99 -7.67
C VAL A 185 -1.35 15.47 -8.07
N ALA A 186 -2.27 16.01 -8.86
CA ALA A 186 -2.26 17.43 -9.26
C ALA A 186 -2.33 18.35 -8.05
N VAL A 187 -3.21 18.07 -7.08
CA VAL A 187 -3.31 18.84 -5.84
C VAL A 187 -2.02 18.73 -5.01
N SER A 188 -1.43 17.54 -4.92
CA SER A 188 -0.16 17.35 -4.23
C SER A 188 0.98 18.18 -4.86
N TYR A 189 1.03 18.26 -6.19
CA TYR A 189 2.01 19.09 -6.88
C TYR A 189 1.78 20.59 -6.66
N THR A 190 0.53 21.05 -6.74
CA THR A 190 0.22 22.49 -6.56
C THR A 190 0.50 22.98 -5.16
N HIS A 191 0.23 22.19 -4.13
CA HIS A 191 0.55 22.56 -2.73
C HIS A 191 2.05 22.58 -2.42
N LEU A 192 2.88 21.86 -3.17
CA LEU A 192 4.34 21.81 -2.97
C LEU A 192 5.08 22.87 -3.80
N THR A 193 4.46 23.42 -4.85
CA THR A 193 5.09 24.39 -5.76
C THR A 193 4.68 25.84 -5.51
N LEU A 194 3.69 26.08 -4.65
CA LEU A 194 3.34 27.43 -4.22
C LEU A 194 4.16 27.79 -2.97
N PRO A 195 4.89 28.93 -3.01
CA PRO A 195 5.71 29.42 -1.89
C PRO A 195 4.86 29.81 -0.69
#